data_41f91f0b2ce6ebdf87171f5753a760ea
#
_entry.id   41f91f0b2ce6ebdf87171f5753a760ea
#
_cell.length_a   1.000
_cell.length_b   1.000
_cell.length_c   1.000
_cell.angle_alpha   90.00
_cell.angle_beta   90.00
_cell.angle_gamma   90.00
#
_symmetry.space_group_name_H-M   'P 1'
#
loop_
_entity.id
_entity.type
_entity.pdbx_description
1 polymer ?
#
loop_
_entity_poly.entity_id
_entity_poly.type
_entity_poly.pdbx_seq_one_letter_code
_entity_poly.pdbx_strand_id
1 'polypeptide(L)'
;MFCELYKRGLVIREEAEVNWDPVDKTVLANEQVIDGKGWRSGAEVVKKTINQWALKIEDYAEELLSELDNLHGWPEQVRQMQRNWIGKSEGMEFSFETSTSDLIKVFTTRPDTIMGVTFLALSINHPITKKLIKTNKKLEDWILENSKGSTSEISSSLADKRGFKLEATAFHPITNEKIEIWVGNYVLQYGFGALMGVPAHDQRDYDFAKKYNIEIKQVVEDPDEKVDISKEAFIKKGVIINSDFLNGLASEEASNQLKQYGSKSTNFRLRNWGVSRQRSWGAPIPMMINKNNPNDVLPFSDLNEISSNKEEINIDDKIYIKDKDTFDTFVESSWYFARFASYKSHDKILDDEADYWLPVDQYIGGIEHAILHLLYSRFFCKAMNDLNLLETREPFTNLLCQGMVLKDGSKMSKSKGNVINPKELIKEFGSDAVRMFSMFAAPPSQSLEWSNDGLKGSFKFLNKLWNLTFLIKEQEILDAKDEEIFEELNVKLNQTVKKVTDDFERRQSFNTAISSVMELINFIPEKFLETKVTKEKNKILRNIITVSYTHLRAHETS
;
A
#
# COMPACT_ATOMS: atom_id res chain seq x y z
N MET A 1 16.64 2.88 -17.31
CA MET A 1 16.28 2.38 -15.96
C MET A 1 15.97 0.88 -15.96
N PHE A 2 14.88 0.40 -16.56
CA PHE A 2 14.48 -1.02 -16.51
C PHE A 2 15.57 -1.99 -17.00
N CYS A 3 16.25 -1.69 -18.10
CA CYS A 3 17.36 -2.50 -18.59
C CYS A 3 18.54 -2.58 -17.60
N GLU A 4 18.81 -1.49 -16.89
CA GLU A 4 19.88 -1.48 -15.86
C GLU A 4 19.48 -2.32 -14.64
N LEU A 5 18.22 -2.23 -14.21
CA LEU A 5 17.68 -3.10 -13.15
C LEU A 5 17.72 -4.58 -13.57
N TYR A 6 17.42 -4.88 -14.85
CA TYR A 6 17.53 -6.24 -15.39
C TYR A 6 18.98 -6.76 -15.34
N LYS A 7 19.95 -5.98 -15.78
CA LYS A 7 21.39 -6.35 -15.73
C LYS A 7 21.89 -6.61 -14.31
N ARG A 8 21.32 -5.93 -13.32
CA ARG A 8 21.60 -6.15 -11.89
C ARG A 8 20.84 -7.32 -11.29
N GLY A 9 19.99 -8.01 -12.05
CA GLY A 9 19.20 -9.13 -11.57
C GLY A 9 18.01 -8.74 -10.69
N LEU A 10 17.62 -7.45 -10.67
CA LEU A 10 16.45 -6.93 -9.96
C LEU A 10 15.15 -7.03 -10.77
N VAL A 11 15.24 -7.43 -12.03
CA VAL A 11 14.13 -7.75 -12.91
C VAL A 11 14.21 -9.21 -13.31
N ILE A 12 13.12 -9.92 -13.17
CA ILE A 12 12.99 -11.32 -13.60
C ILE A 12 11.79 -11.49 -14.54
N ARG A 13 11.83 -12.56 -15.32
CA ARG A 13 10.68 -13.01 -16.07
C ARG A 13 10.22 -14.34 -15.48
N GLU A 14 8.98 -14.39 -15.04
CA GLU A 14 8.43 -15.54 -14.33
C GLU A 14 7.03 -15.90 -14.79
N GLU A 15 6.66 -17.16 -14.64
CA GLU A 15 5.26 -17.57 -14.71
C GLU A 15 4.56 -17.24 -13.41
N ALA A 16 3.52 -16.43 -13.48
CA ALA A 16 2.69 -16.11 -12.33
C ALA A 16 1.21 -16.29 -12.62
N GLU A 17 0.47 -16.71 -11.61
CA GLU A 17 -0.99 -16.70 -11.64
C GLU A 17 -1.47 -15.28 -11.35
N VAL A 18 -2.22 -14.72 -12.28
CA VAL A 18 -2.70 -13.33 -12.25
C VAL A 18 -4.22 -13.27 -12.33
N ASN A 19 -4.78 -12.17 -11.87
CA ASN A 19 -6.16 -11.81 -12.13
C ASN A 19 -6.28 -11.34 -13.57
N TRP A 20 -6.97 -12.09 -14.39
CA TRP A 20 -7.15 -11.81 -15.81
C TRP A 20 -8.57 -11.33 -16.10
N ASP A 21 -8.68 -10.17 -16.75
CA ASP A 21 -9.94 -9.69 -17.29
C ASP A 21 -10.12 -10.26 -18.70
N PRO A 22 -11.14 -11.12 -18.94
CA PRO A 22 -11.33 -11.76 -20.24
C PRO A 22 -11.88 -10.81 -21.32
N VAL A 23 -12.51 -9.69 -20.93
CA VAL A 23 -13.05 -8.67 -21.82
C VAL A 23 -11.99 -7.66 -22.21
N ASP A 24 -11.31 -7.07 -21.22
CA ASP A 24 -10.21 -6.13 -21.46
C ASP A 24 -8.91 -6.84 -21.90
N LYS A 25 -8.86 -8.18 -21.78
CA LYS A 25 -7.72 -9.04 -22.14
C LYS A 25 -6.40 -8.59 -21.53
N THR A 26 -6.42 -8.20 -20.26
CA THR A 26 -5.25 -7.71 -19.53
C THR A 26 -5.23 -8.23 -18.09
N VAL A 27 -4.05 -8.17 -17.49
CA VAL A 27 -3.85 -8.40 -16.06
C VAL A 27 -4.45 -7.24 -15.27
N LEU A 28 -5.13 -7.57 -14.19
CA LEU A 28 -5.61 -6.63 -13.18
C LEU A 28 -4.82 -6.78 -11.88
N ALA A 29 -4.43 -5.66 -11.29
CA ALA A 29 -3.97 -5.62 -9.91
C ALA A 29 -5.13 -5.98 -8.96
N ASN A 30 -4.81 -6.41 -7.72
CA ASN A 30 -5.85 -6.83 -6.77
C ASN A 30 -6.86 -5.72 -6.48
N GLU A 31 -6.41 -4.47 -6.46
CA GLU A 31 -7.23 -3.26 -6.22
C GLU A 31 -8.20 -2.95 -7.39
N GLN A 32 -7.95 -3.55 -8.54
CA GLN A 32 -8.79 -3.42 -9.74
C GLN A 32 -9.84 -4.52 -9.84
N VAL A 33 -9.88 -5.43 -8.87
CA VAL A 33 -10.90 -6.47 -8.76
C VAL A 33 -11.88 -6.10 -7.65
N ILE A 34 -13.12 -5.80 -8.02
CA ILE A 34 -14.19 -5.41 -7.09
C ILE A 34 -15.27 -6.49 -7.13
N ASP A 35 -15.53 -7.12 -5.99
CA ASP A 35 -16.51 -8.22 -5.86
C ASP A 35 -16.32 -9.34 -6.93
N GLY A 36 -15.05 -9.69 -7.21
CA GLY A 36 -14.70 -10.72 -8.20
C GLY A 36 -14.80 -10.27 -9.65
N LYS A 37 -15.05 -8.99 -9.91
CA LYS A 37 -15.21 -8.42 -11.26
C LYS A 37 -14.15 -7.36 -11.55
N GLY A 38 -13.80 -7.25 -12.83
CA GLY A 38 -12.92 -6.18 -13.30
C GLY A 38 -13.58 -4.81 -13.09
N TRP A 39 -12.87 -3.90 -12.46
CA TRP A 39 -13.35 -2.56 -12.06
C TRP A 39 -13.87 -1.72 -13.24
N ARG A 40 -13.37 -1.98 -14.44
CA ARG A 40 -13.68 -1.26 -15.68
C ARG A 40 -14.68 -2.02 -16.55
N SER A 41 -14.41 -3.28 -16.83
CA SER A 41 -15.23 -4.13 -17.73
C SER A 41 -16.51 -4.62 -17.06
N GLY A 42 -16.50 -4.79 -15.72
CA GLY A 42 -17.55 -5.48 -14.98
C GLY A 42 -17.60 -7.00 -15.21
N ALA A 43 -16.66 -7.55 -16.01
CA ALA A 43 -16.57 -8.98 -16.28
C ALA A 43 -16.04 -9.74 -15.06
N GLU A 44 -16.47 -11.00 -14.90
CA GLU A 44 -15.89 -11.89 -13.90
C GLU A 44 -14.40 -12.13 -14.20
N VAL A 45 -13.56 -11.89 -13.20
CA VAL A 45 -12.12 -12.08 -13.29
C VAL A 45 -11.81 -13.56 -13.19
N VAL A 46 -10.92 -14.04 -14.07
CA VAL A 46 -10.45 -15.42 -14.07
C VAL A 46 -8.98 -15.48 -13.69
N LYS A 47 -8.57 -16.56 -13.04
CA LYS A 47 -7.15 -16.84 -12.80
C LYS A 47 -6.50 -17.33 -14.08
N LYS A 48 -5.36 -16.78 -14.44
CA LYS A 48 -4.61 -17.18 -15.61
C LYS A 48 -3.12 -17.19 -15.30
N THR A 49 -2.44 -18.24 -15.68
CA THR A 49 -0.97 -18.29 -15.62
C THR A 49 -0.42 -17.65 -16.87
N ILE A 50 0.42 -16.63 -16.70
CA ILE A 50 1.13 -15.94 -17.78
C ILE A 50 2.59 -15.75 -17.43
N ASN A 51 3.44 -15.65 -18.44
CA ASN A 51 4.80 -15.14 -18.28
C ASN A 51 4.74 -13.61 -18.17
N GLN A 52 5.32 -13.06 -17.11
CA GLN A 52 5.35 -11.63 -16.87
C GLN A 52 6.74 -11.17 -16.40
N TRP A 53 7.00 -9.89 -16.56
CA TRP A 53 8.13 -9.24 -15.92
C TRP A 53 7.76 -8.86 -14.50
N ALA A 54 8.69 -9.10 -13.57
CA ALA A 54 8.54 -8.72 -12.18
C ALA A 54 9.80 -8.01 -11.66
N LEU A 55 9.57 -6.98 -10.85
CA LEU A 55 10.60 -6.29 -10.08
C LEU A 55 10.76 -6.98 -8.73
N LYS A 56 12.01 -7.31 -8.34
CA LYS A 56 12.33 -8.05 -7.11
C LYS A 56 12.30 -7.14 -5.87
N ILE A 57 11.14 -6.60 -5.56
CA ILE A 57 10.93 -5.78 -4.36
C ILE A 57 11.08 -6.61 -3.07
N GLU A 58 10.91 -7.92 -3.13
CA GLU A 58 11.13 -8.83 -1.99
C GLU A 58 12.57 -8.75 -1.47
N ASP A 59 13.55 -8.57 -2.36
CA ASP A 59 14.97 -8.47 -1.98
C ASP A 59 15.25 -7.24 -1.08
N TYR A 60 14.35 -6.26 -1.09
CA TYR A 60 14.41 -5.03 -0.28
C TYR A 60 13.46 -5.04 0.93
N ALA A 61 12.73 -6.13 1.17
CA ALA A 61 11.68 -6.19 2.19
C ALA A 61 12.20 -5.83 3.60
N GLU A 62 13.36 -6.36 4.01
CA GLU A 62 13.95 -6.06 5.32
C GLU A 62 14.34 -4.59 5.44
N GLU A 63 15.00 -4.02 4.42
CA GLU A 63 15.39 -2.63 4.42
C GLU A 63 14.19 -1.69 4.36
N LEU A 64 13.20 -1.98 3.49
CA LEU A 64 11.95 -1.22 3.41
C LEU A 64 11.21 -1.20 4.76
N LEU A 65 11.30 -2.29 5.52
CA LEU A 65 10.66 -2.40 6.84
C LEU A 65 11.44 -1.64 7.92
N SER A 66 12.75 -1.86 8.03
CA SER A 66 13.59 -1.26 9.08
C SER A 66 13.67 0.26 8.95
N GLU A 67 13.75 0.78 7.73
CA GLU A 67 13.83 2.22 7.47
C GLU A 67 12.52 2.98 7.78
N LEU A 68 11.39 2.30 7.97
CA LEU A 68 10.15 2.95 8.42
C LEU A 68 10.31 3.67 9.77
N ASP A 69 11.21 3.20 10.61
CA ASP A 69 11.45 3.81 11.91
C ASP A 69 12.16 5.17 11.78
N ASN A 70 12.91 5.38 10.70
CA ASN A 70 13.64 6.62 10.39
C ASN A 70 12.78 7.65 9.64
N LEU A 71 11.60 7.28 9.13
CA LEU A 71 10.70 8.17 8.38
C LEU A 71 9.85 9.02 9.34
N HIS A 72 10.48 9.86 10.15
CA HIS A 72 9.81 10.67 11.18
C HIS A 72 8.82 11.69 10.61
N GLY A 73 9.04 12.18 9.38
CA GLY A 73 8.14 13.10 8.67
C GLY A 73 6.93 12.42 8.02
N TRP A 74 6.77 11.10 8.18
CA TRP A 74 5.66 10.34 7.62
C TRP A 74 4.59 10.05 8.68
N PRO A 75 3.27 10.13 8.34
CA PRO A 75 2.19 9.76 9.24
C PRO A 75 2.33 8.31 9.73
N GLU A 76 2.11 8.10 11.04
CA GLU A 76 2.20 6.76 11.64
C GLU A 76 1.27 5.75 10.95
N GLN A 77 0.07 6.19 10.54
CA GLN A 77 -0.88 5.34 9.82
C GLN A 77 -0.28 4.78 8.53
N VAL A 78 0.46 5.57 7.75
CA VAL A 78 1.11 5.11 6.51
C VAL A 78 2.23 4.12 6.82
N ARG A 79 3.08 4.43 7.82
CA ARG A 79 4.15 3.53 8.28
C ARG A 79 3.58 2.18 8.73
N GLN A 80 2.49 2.20 9.50
CA GLN A 80 1.83 0.97 9.94
C GLN A 80 1.19 0.19 8.77
N MET A 81 0.59 0.86 7.79
CA MET A 81 0.08 0.21 6.58
C MET A 81 1.20 -0.49 5.80
N GLN A 82 2.36 0.14 5.66
CA GLN A 82 3.51 -0.47 5.00
C GLN A 82 4.09 -1.64 5.82
N ARG A 83 4.24 -1.50 7.16
CA ARG A 83 4.65 -2.62 8.03
C ARG A 83 3.75 -3.84 7.85
N ASN A 84 2.45 -3.62 7.89
CA ASN A 84 1.47 -4.70 7.72
C ASN A 84 1.52 -5.32 6.33
N TRP A 85 1.77 -4.51 5.29
CA TRP A 85 1.86 -4.98 3.91
C TRP A 85 3.13 -5.79 3.66
N ILE A 86 4.28 -5.28 4.10
CA ILE A 86 5.56 -6.00 4.03
C ILE A 86 5.48 -7.30 4.83
N GLY A 87 4.88 -7.27 6.02
CA GLY A 87 4.44 -8.43 6.77
C GLY A 87 5.57 -9.39 7.11
N LYS A 88 6.57 -8.93 7.88
CA LYS A 88 7.65 -9.77 8.40
C LYS A 88 7.11 -10.81 9.37
N SER A 89 7.48 -12.05 9.17
CA SER A 89 7.18 -13.18 10.07
C SER A 89 8.45 -13.95 10.38
N GLU A 90 8.74 -14.08 11.65
CA GLU A 90 9.86 -14.91 12.14
C GLU A 90 9.34 -16.26 12.60
N GLY A 91 10.02 -17.33 12.22
CA GLY A 91 9.57 -18.68 12.51
C GLY A 91 10.64 -19.72 12.23
N MET A 92 10.17 -20.92 11.92
CA MET A 92 11.04 -22.04 11.56
C MET A 92 10.54 -22.76 10.32
N GLU A 93 11.49 -23.26 9.56
CA GLU A 93 11.26 -24.17 8.44
C GLU A 93 11.49 -25.60 8.88
N PHE A 94 10.55 -26.47 8.52
CA PHE A 94 10.67 -27.91 8.70
C PHE A 94 10.55 -28.60 7.34
N SER A 95 11.25 -29.72 7.19
CA SER A 95 11.22 -30.54 5.99
C SER A 95 10.60 -31.89 6.30
N PHE A 96 9.56 -32.25 5.55
CA PHE A 96 8.85 -33.52 5.65
C PHE A 96 9.19 -34.38 4.43
N GLU A 97 9.80 -35.54 4.65
CA GLU A 97 10.03 -36.51 3.59
C GLU A 97 8.73 -37.23 3.24
N THR A 98 8.49 -37.48 1.96
CA THR A 98 7.28 -38.20 1.52
C THR A 98 7.56 -39.66 1.20
N SER A 99 6.50 -40.48 1.17
CA SER A 99 6.58 -41.87 0.72
C SER A 99 7.04 -42.04 -0.72
N THR A 100 7.08 -40.97 -1.51
CA THR A 100 7.59 -40.89 -2.89
C THR A 100 9.00 -40.28 -2.98
N SER A 101 9.69 -40.10 -1.84
CA SER A 101 11.01 -39.48 -1.73
C SER A 101 11.07 -38.03 -2.23
N ASP A 102 9.92 -37.37 -2.33
CA ASP A 102 9.86 -35.91 -2.51
C ASP A 102 9.98 -35.24 -1.13
N LEU A 103 10.48 -33.99 -1.07
CA LEU A 103 10.62 -33.23 0.16
C LEU A 103 9.61 -32.08 0.19
N ILE A 104 8.79 -32.00 1.24
CA ILE A 104 7.87 -30.88 1.48
C ILE A 104 8.45 -30.00 2.57
N LYS A 105 8.77 -28.73 2.21
CA LYS A 105 9.18 -27.71 3.15
C LYS A 105 7.99 -26.89 3.60
N VAL A 106 7.90 -26.62 4.89
CA VAL A 106 6.87 -25.76 5.48
C VAL A 106 7.52 -24.70 6.36
N PHE A 107 6.92 -23.53 6.41
CA PHE A 107 7.29 -22.46 7.35
C PHE A 107 6.17 -22.29 8.37
N THR A 108 6.53 -22.14 9.64
CA THR A 108 5.58 -21.86 10.72
C THR A 108 6.10 -20.80 11.68
N THR A 109 5.21 -19.92 12.13
CA THR A 109 5.45 -18.99 13.25
C THR A 109 5.21 -19.63 14.61
N ARG A 110 4.67 -20.87 14.63
CA ARG A 110 4.35 -21.66 15.81
C ARG A 110 5.11 -23.01 15.78
N PRO A 111 6.46 -22.99 15.81
CA PRO A 111 7.23 -24.23 15.83
C PRO A 111 6.91 -25.11 17.05
N ASP A 112 6.52 -24.51 18.17
CA ASP A 112 6.08 -25.17 19.41
C ASP A 112 4.92 -26.15 19.19
N THR A 113 4.15 -26.03 18.11
CA THR A 113 3.01 -26.91 17.79
C THR A 113 3.37 -28.08 16.87
N ILE A 114 4.64 -28.25 16.48
CA ILE A 114 5.07 -29.27 15.51
C ILE A 114 4.59 -30.69 15.87
N MET A 115 4.62 -31.08 17.13
CA MET A 115 4.19 -32.39 17.59
C MET A 115 2.68 -32.64 17.47
N GLY A 116 1.88 -31.57 17.17
CA GLY A 116 0.45 -31.63 16.92
C GLY A 116 0.07 -31.67 15.43
N VAL A 117 1.06 -31.80 14.55
CA VAL A 117 0.81 -31.91 13.10
C VAL A 117 0.13 -33.23 12.78
N THR A 118 -1.05 -33.14 12.13
CA THR A 118 -1.83 -34.33 11.73
C THR A 118 -2.02 -34.44 10.23
N PHE A 119 -1.81 -33.35 9.49
CA PHE A 119 -1.80 -33.35 8.03
C PHE A 119 -0.87 -32.26 7.47
N LEU A 120 -0.48 -32.43 6.20
CA LEU A 120 0.13 -31.37 5.40
C LEU A 120 -0.88 -30.95 4.33
N ALA A 121 -0.94 -29.64 4.05
CA ALA A 121 -1.73 -29.12 2.94
C ALA A 121 -0.85 -28.40 1.92
N LEU A 122 -1.00 -28.76 0.65
CA LEU A 122 -0.28 -28.18 -0.49
C LEU A 122 -1.20 -27.23 -1.24
N SER A 123 -0.63 -26.17 -1.77
CA SER A 123 -1.34 -25.32 -2.72
C SER A 123 -1.61 -26.05 -4.03
N ILE A 124 -2.62 -25.60 -4.77
CA ILE A 124 -2.95 -26.11 -6.11
C ILE A 124 -1.73 -26.02 -7.05
N ASN A 125 -0.91 -24.99 -6.86
CA ASN A 125 0.25 -24.71 -7.69
C ASN A 125 1.57 -25.29 -7.17
N HIS A 126 1.56 -26.02 -6.05
CA HIS A 126 2.76 -26.65 -5.51
C HIS A 126 3.40 -27.61 -6.53
N PRO A 127 4.75 -27.70 -6.64
CA PRO A 127 5.42 -28.57 -7.63
C PRO A 127 4.95 -30.02 -7.59
N ILE A 128 4.75 -30.60 -6.39
CA ILE A 128 4.22 -31.96 -6.22
C ILE A 128 2.78 -32.06 -6.77
N THR A 129 1.92 -31.08 -6.49
CA THR A 129 0.56 -31.05 -7.04
C THR A 129 0.59 -31.00 -8.56
N LYS A 130 1.40 -30.12 -9.15
CA LYS A 130 1.57 -30.02 -10.63
C LYS A 130 2.11 -31.31 -11.26
N LYS A 131 2.98 -32.05 -10.57
CA LYS A 131 3.47 -33.35 -11.01
C LYS A 131 2.35 -34.39 -11.02
N LEU A 132 1.52 -34.41 -9.97
CA LEU A 132 0.43 -35.40 -9.81
C LEU A 132 -0.78 -35.16 -10.72
N ILE A 133 -1.09 -33.91 -11.05
CA ILE A 133 -2.18 -33.59 -12.01
C ILE A 133 -1.99 -34.32 -13.32
N LYS A 134 -0.76 -34.48 -13.81
CA LYS A 134 -0.46 -35.17 -15.09
C LYS A 134 -0.89 -36.63 -15.14
N THR A 135 -1.05 -37.28 -14.00
CA THR A 135 -1.35 -38.72 -13.87
C THR A 135 -2.62 -39.00 -13.09
N ASN A 136 -3.22 -37.99 -12.43
CA ASN A 136 -4.41 -38.16 -11.59
C ASN A 136 -5.57 -37.28 -12.11
N LYS A 137 -6.43 -37.86 -12.93
CA LYS A 137 -7.60 -37.19 -13.54
C LYS A 137 -8.58 -36.65 -12.50
N LYS A 138 -8.79 -37.37 -11.38
CA LYS A 138 -9.68 -36.88 -10.29
C LYS A 138 -9.16 -35.61 -9.62
N LEU A 139 -7.84 -35.54 -9.44
CA LEU A 139 -7.21 -34.35 -8.91
C LEU A 139 -7.33 -33.17 -9.89
N GLU A 140 -7.13 -33.42 -11.18
CA GLU A 140 -7.29 -32.39 -12.22
C GLU A 140 -8.71 -31.83 -12.23
N ASP A 141 -9.73 -32.70 -12.26
CA ASP A 141 -11.15 -32.30 -12.26
C ASP A 141 -11.48 -31.49 -10.98
N TRP A 142 -11.01 -31.95 -9.82
CA TRP A 142 -11.20 -31.24 -8.55
C TRP A 142 -10.57 -29.85 -8.56
N ILE A 143 -9.37 -29.70 -9.12
CA ILE A 143 -8.69 -28.40 -9.24
C ILE A 143 -9.47 -27.46 -10.17
N LEU A 144 -9.95 -27.95 -11.32
CA LEU A 144 -10.76 -27.15 -12.25
C LEU A 144 -12.04 -26.60 -11.60
N GLU A 145 -12.66 -27.38 -10.72
CA GLU A 145 -13.86 -26.96 -9.97
C GLU A 145 -13.55 -25.95 -8.86
N ASN A 146 -12.38 -26.06 -8.21
CA ASN A 146 -12.05 -25.31 -7.01
C ASN A 146 -11.04 -24.18 -7.23
N SER A 147 -10.54 -23.97 -8.46
CA SER A 147 -9.62 -22.88 -8.83
C SER A 147 -10.31 -21.55 -9.15
N LYS A 148 -11.65 -21.49 -9.11
CA LYS A 148 -12.44 -20.29 -9.39
C LYS A 148 -12.40 -19.35 -8.18
N GLY A 149 -12.00 -18.10 -8.37
CA GLY A 149 -11.98 -17.06 -7.30
C GLY A 149 -10.79 -16.10 -7.40
N SER A 150 -10.82 -15.04 -6.60
CA SER A 150 -9.74 -14.03 -6.52
C SER A 150 -8.45 -14.60 -5.92
N THR A 151 -7.30 -14.06 -6.31
CA THR A 151 -5.99 -14.36 -5.72
C THR A 151 -5.76 -13.68 -4.37
N SER A 152 -6.71 -12.85 -3.88
CA SER A 152 -6.53 -12.12 -2.63
C SER A 152 -6.64 -13.01 -1.40
N GLU A 153 -5.82 -12.75 -0.40
CA GLU A 153 -5.80 -13.48 0.89
C GLU A 153 -7.16 -13.39 1.63
N ILE A 154 -7.84 -12.24 1.52
CA ILE A 154 -9.14 -11.99 2.15
C ILE A 154 -10.24 -12.88 1.55
N SER A 155 -10.31 -12.98 0.22
CA SER A 155 -11.29 -13.83 -0.46
C SER A 155 -11.01 -15.32 -0.22
N SER A 156 -9.74 -15.71 -0.07
CA SER A 156 -9.34 -17.08 0.25
C SER A 156 -9.69 -17.46 1.69
N SER A 157 -9.62 -16.52 2.64
CA SER A 157 -9.97 -16.77 4.05
C SER A 157 -11.48 -16.91 4.30
N LEU A 158 -12.31 -16.29 3.46
CA LEU A 158 -13.78 -16.33 3.55
C LEU A 158 -14.41 -17.49 2.75
N ALA A 159 -13.64 -18.11 1.84
CA ALA A 159 -14.13 -19.21 1.00
C ALA A 159 -14.32 -20.51 1.81
N ASP A 160 -15.28 -21.35 1.38
CA ASP A 160 -15.44 -22.70 1.92
C ASP A 160 -14.16 -23.52 1.68
N LYS A 161 -13.53 -23.95 2.78
CA LYS A 161 -12.27 -24.69 2.74
C LYS A 161 -12.51 -26.09 2.21
N ARG A 162 -11.93 -26.39 1.05
CA ARG A 162 -12.03 -27.68 0.38
C ARG A 162 -10.65 -28.30 0.19
N GLY A 163 -10.59 -29.61 0.30
CA GLY A 163 -9.36 -30.37 0.15
C GLY A 163 -9.54 -31.64 -0.66
N PHE A 164 -8.48 -32.05 -1.34
CA PHE A 164 -8.35 -33.34 -2.02
C PHE A 164 -7.22 -34.12 -1.35
N LYS A 165 -7.55 -35.27 -0.77
CA LYS A 165 -6.56 -36.15 -0.11
C LYS A 165 -5.71 -36.86 -1.17
N LEU A 166 -4.39 -36.79 -1.02
CA LEU A 166 -3.45 -37.56 -1.85
C LEU A 166 -3.24 -38.96 -1.29
N GLU A 167 -2.87 -39.90 -2.16
CA GLU A 167 -2.50 -41.26 -1.76
C GLU A 167 -1.12 -41.33 -1.08
N ALA A 168 -0.23 -40.37 -1.43
CA ALA A 168 1.08 -40.23 -0.80
C ALA A 168 0.95 -39.75 0.65
N THR A 169 1.87 -40.17 1.49
CA THR A 169 1.99 -39.74 2.89
C THR A 169 3.33 -39.06 3.12
N ALA A 170 3.41 -38.19 4.11
CA ALA A 170 4.67 -37.62 4.59
C ALA A 170 5.06 -38.26 5.92
N PHE A 171 6.33 -38.09 6.32
CA PHE A 171 6.85 -38.53 7.60
C PHE A 171 7.15 -37.31 8.49
N HIS A 172 6.69 -37.37 9.72
CA HIS A 172 6.96 -36.34 10.71
C HIS A 172 8.47 -36.22 10.99
N PRO A 173 9.09 -35.03 10.94
CA PRO A 173 10.54 -34.89 10.97
C PRO A 173 11.18 -35.27 12.31
N ILE A 174 10.39 -35.45 13.37
CA ILE A 174 10.86 -35.78 14.74
C ILE A 174 10.44 -37.21 15.11
N THR A 175 9.15 -37.54 14.97
CA THR A 175 8.60 -38.84 15.42
C THR A 175 8.62 -39.93 14.35
N ASN A 176 8.83 -39.54 13.08
CA ASN A 176 8.75 -40.43 11.91
C ASN A 176 7.35 -41.05 11.70
N GLU A 177 6.31 -40.55 12.36
CA GLU A 177 4.93 -40.96 12.16
C GLU A 177 4.44 -40.54 10.76
N LYS A 178 3.52 -41.34 10.20
CA LYS A 178 2.91 -41.03 8.90
C LYS A 178 1.86 -39.93 9.02
N ILE A 179 1.94 -38.95 8.13
CA ILE A 179 1.06 -37.79 8.07
C ILE A 179 0.37 -37.76 6.70
N GLU A 180 -0.92 -37.45 6.69
CA GLU A 180 -1.69 -37.29 5.46
C GLU A 180 -1.29 -36.05 4.69
N ILE A 181 -1.31 -36.14 3.34
CA ILE A 181 -1.06 -35.01 2.46
C ILE A 181 -2.37 -34.67 1.73
N TRP A 182 -2.73 -33.39 1.77
CA TRP A 182 -3.91 -32.84 1.10
C TRP A 182 -3.53 -31.74 0.12
N VAL A 183 -4.31 -31.54 -0.94
CA VAL A 183 -4.29 -30.34 -1.76
C VAL A 183 -5.45 -29.46 -1.32
N GLY A 184 -5.18 -28.23 -0.86
CA GLY A 184 -6.20 -27.34 -0.31
C GLY A 184 -6.39 -26.07 -1.16
N ASN A 185 -7.67 -25.68 -1.40
CA ASN A 185 -7.98 -24.43 -2.11
C ASN A 185 -7.67 -23.16 -1.31
N TYR A 186 -7.44 -23.30 0.00
CA TYR A 186 -7.12 -22.20 0.93
C TYR A 186 -5.63 -22.05 1.20
N VAL A 187 -4.79 -22.92 0.66
CA VAL A 187 -3.33 -22.85 0.78
C VAL A 187 -2.78 -21.89 -0.27
N LEU A 188 -2.23 -20.79 0.19
CA LEU A 188 -1.69 -19.76 -0.68
C LEU A 188 -0.34 -20.17 -1.28
N GLN A 189 -0.04 -19.65 -2.45
CA GLN A 189 1.22 -19.90 -3.18
C GLN A 189 2.36 -19.01 -2.62
N TYR A 190 2.42 -18.70 -1.34
CA TYR A 190 3.55 -17.98 -0.81
C TYR A 190 4.46 -18.86 0.05
N GLY A 191 5.73 -18.47 0.19
CA GLY A 191 6.74 -19.32 0.78
C GLY A 191 6.89 -20.59 -0.03
N PHE A 192 6.72 -21.73 0.62
CA PHE A 192 6.85 -23.05 -0.04
C PHE A 192 5.56 -23.54 -0.70
N GLY A 193 4.46 -22.81 -0.61
CA GLY A 193 3.15 -23.27 -1.09
C GLY A 193 2.64 -24.52 -0.36
N ALA A 194 3.10 -24.72 0.87
CA ALA A 194 2.72 -25.82 1.74
C ALA A 194 2.59 -25.34 3.18
N LEU A 195 1.72 -25.94 3.96
CA LEU A 195 1.55 -25.70 5.38
C LEU A 195 1.47 -27.02 6.16
N MET A 196 1.88 -26.98 7.42
CA MET A 196 1.62 -28.04 8.39
C MET A 196 0.28 -27.75 9.09
N GLY A 197 -0.65 -28.70 9.03
CA GLY A 197 -1.95 -28.61 9.69
C GLY A 197 -1.84 -29.00 11.16
N VAL A 198 -2.18 -28.04 12.04
CA VAL A 198 -2.18 -28.22 13.52
C VAL A 198 -3.56 -27.92 14.08
N PRO A 199 -4.55 -28.78 13.86
CA PRO A 199 -5.96 -28.47 14.12
C PRO A 199 -6.27 -28.01 15.54
N ALA A 200 -5.55 -28.51 16.55
CA ALA A 200 -5.76 -28.09 17.93
C ALA A 200 -5.32 -26.63 18.21
N HIS A 201 -4.49 -26.00 17.31
CA HIS A 201 -3.82 -24.73 17.56
C HIS A 201 -3.95 -23.70 16.43
N ASP A 202 -4.67 -24.03 15.35
CA ASP A 202 -5.06 -23.10 14.28
C ASP A 202 -6.54 -23.33 13.93
N GLN A 203 -7.35 -22.28 14.00
CA GLN A 203 -8.80 -22.39 13.78
C GLN A 203 -9.13 -22.80 12.34
N ARG A 204 -8.32 -22.42 11.35
CA ARG A 204 -8.54 -22.82 9.94
C ARG A 204 -8.31 -24.30 9.76
N ASP A 205 -7.27 -24.81 10.39
CA ASP A 205 -6.93 -26.23 10.37
C ASP A 205 -7.94 -27.05 11.16
N TYR A 206 -8.46 -26.50 12.26
CA TYR A 206 -9.53 -27.10 13.07
C TYR A 206 -10.80 -27.31 12.26
N ASP A 207 -11.27 -26.26 11.56
CA ASP A 207 -12.48 -26.33 10.73
C ASP A 207 -12.29 -27.36 9.61
N PHE A 208 -11.11 -27.37 9.00
CA PHE A 208 -10.75 -28.35 7.97
C PHE A 208 -10.73 -29.79 8.51
N ALA A 209 -10.07 -29.99 9.64
CA ALA A 209 -9.98 -31.31 10.28
C ALA A 209 -11.36 -31.85 10.69
N LYS A 210 -12.24 -31.00 11.23
CA LYS A 210 -13.63 -31.37 11.54
C LYS A 210 -14.40 -31.79 10.29
N LYS A 211 -14.25 -31.04 9.18
CA LYS A 211 -14.95 -31.33 7.92
C LYS A 211 -14.53 -32.66 7.29
N TYR A 212 -13.25 -32.99 7.38
CA TYR A 212 -12.68 -34.19 6.76
C TYR A 212 -12.39 -35.34 7.74
N ASN A 213 -12.81 -35.20 9.01
CA ASN A 213 -12.62 -36.16 10.08
C ASN A 213 -11.14 -36.55 10.27
N ILE A 214 -10.25 -35.53 10.25
CA ILE A 214 -8.82 -35.66 10.55
C ILE A 214 -8.62 -35.57 12.06
N GLU A 215 -7.63 -36.25 12.58
CA GLU A 215 -7.28 -36.22 14.01
C GLU A 215 -6.96 -34.81 14.49
N ILE A 216 -7.41 -34.45 15.71
CA ILE A 216 -7.11 -33.19 16.40
C ILE A 216 -6.28 -33.53 17.64
N LYS A 217 -4.96 -33.27 17.59
CA LYS A 217 -4.00 -33.58 18.65
C LYS A 217 -3.61 -32.30 19.38
N GLN A 218 -4.03 -32.16 20.63
CA GLN A 218 -3.64 -31.04 21.49
C GLN A 218 -2.23 -31.20 21.99
N VAL A 219 -1.37 -30.19 21.80
CA VAL A 219 0.05 -30.20 22.23
C VAL A 219 0.43 -28.93 23.00
N VAL A 220 -0.47 -27.95 23.14
CA VAL A 220 -0.31 -26.78 24.00
C VAL A 220 -1.56 -26.62 24.85
N GLU A 221 -1.38 -26.32 26.14
CA GLU A 221 -2.49 -26.01 27.05
C GLU A 221 -2.23 -24.70 27.79
N ASP A 222 -3.32 -24.10 28.29
CA ASP A 222 -3.25 -22.96 29.18
C ASP A 222 -2.82 -23.46 30.57
N PRO A 223 -1.76 -22.88 31.21
CA PRO A 223 -1.33 -23.32 32.54
C PRO A 223 -2.37 -23.00 33.64
N ASP A 224 -3.24 -22.04 33.43
CA ASP A 224 -4.17 -21.52 34.43
C ASP A 224 -5.63 -21.97 34.21
N GLU A 225 -5.98 -22.38 32.98
CA GLU A 225 -7.36 -22.71 32.62
C GLU A 225 -7.46 -23.99 31.77
N LYS A 226 -8.39 -24.89 32.11
CA LYS A 226 -8.62 -26.08 31.31
C LYS A 226 -9.31 -25.75 30.01
N VAL A 227 -8.62 -25.98 28.88
CA VAL A 227 -9.12 -25.69 27.54
C VAL A 227 -9.92 -26.86 26.99
N ASP A 228 -11.13 -26.57 26.47
CA ASP A 228 -11.98 -27.55 25.78
C ASP A 228 -11.84 -27.41 24.26
N ILE A 229 -10.92 -28.20 23.68
CA ILE A 229 -10.69 -28.23 22.23
C ILE A 229 -11.79 -28.96 21.42
N SER A 230 -12.88 -29.40 22.05
CA SER A 230 -13.98 -30.03 21.31
C SER A 230 -14.77 -29.04 20.45
N LYS A 231 -14.76 -27.76 20.78
CA LYS A 231 -15.53 -26.68 20.18
C LYS A 231 -14.74 -25.79 19.23
N GLU A 232 -13.51 -25.47 19.59
CA GLU A 232 -12.63 -24.56 18.85
C GLU A 232 -11.15 -24.86 19.12
N ALA A 233 -10.26 -24.32 18.31
CA ALA A 233 -8.81 -24.44 18.48
C ALA A 233 -8.30 -23.55 19.62
N PHE A 234 -7.29 -24.03 20.36
CA PHE A 234 -6.55 -23.23 21.33
C PHE A 234 -5.37 -22.53 20.63
N ILE A 235 -5.53 -21.26 20.29
CA ILE A 235 -4.57 -20.50 19.45
C ILE A 235 -3.49 -19.76 20.26
N LYS A 236 -3.61 -19.70 21.59
CA LYS A 236 -2.66 -19.01 22.45
C LYS A 236 -1.37 -19.81 22.64
N LYS A 237 -0.30 -19.17 23.09
CA LYS A 237 0.88 -19.83 23.66
C LYS A 237 0.55 -20.36 25.05
N GLY A 238 1.29 -21.38 25.51
CA GLY A 238 1.08 -22.01 26.81
C GLY A 238 2.18 -22.98 27.15
N VAL A 239 1.83 -24.02 27.87
CA VAL A 239 2.72 -25.13 28.27
C VAL A 239 2.53 -26.29 27.30
N ILE A 240 3.63 -26.91 26.90
CA ILE A 240 3.64 -28.04 25.98
C ILE A 240 3.23 -29.32 26.67
N ILE A 241 2.32 -30.07 26.07
CA ILE A 241 1.82 -31.37 26.49
C ILE A 241 1.84 -32.36 25.31
N ASN A 242 1.72 -33.65 25.57
CA ASN A 242 1.65 -34.72 24.56
C ASN A 242 2.76 -34.66 23.49
N SER A 243 3.97 -34.23 23.87
CA SER A 243 5.06 -33.86 22.96
C SER A 243 6.42 -34.39 23.38
N ASP A 244 6.45 -35.55 24.04
CA ASP A 244 7.65 -36.26 24.50
C ASP A 244 8.65 -35.35 25.28
N PHE A 245 9.83 -35.13 24.72
CA PHE A 245 10.91 -34.35 25.35
C PHE A 245 10.60 -32.85 25.47
N LEU A 246 9.52 -32.36 24.86
CA LEU A 246 9.07 -30.97 24.97
C LEU A 246 8.04 -30.77 26.10
N ASN A 247 7.51 -31.82 26.69
CA ASN A 247 6.48 -31.73 27.72
C ASN A 247 6.92 -30.87 28.92
N GLY A 248 6.02 -29.99 29.36
CA GLY A 248 6.25 -29.09 30.49
C GLY A 248 7.02 -27.81 30.16
N LEU A 249 7.54 -27.67 28.96
CA LEU A 249 8.21 -26.44 28.51
C LEU A 249 7.20 -25.36 28.12
N ALA A 250 7.56 -24.10 28.32
CA ALA A 250 6.83 -22.98 27.70
C ALA A 250 7.00 -23.00 26.17
N SER A 251 6.02 -22.51 25.43
CA SER A 251 6.06 -22.44 23.94
C SER A 251 7.36 -21.87 23.38
N GLU A 252 7.96 -20.87 24.03
CA GLU A 252 9.22 -20.25 23.58
C GLU A 252 10.46 -21.12 23.83
N GLU A 253 10.48 -21.80 24.95
CA GLU A 253 11.56 -22.76 25.31
C GLU A 253 11.52 -23.97 24.38
N ALA A 254 10.33 -24.51 24.12
CA ALA A 254 10.12 -25.58 23.14
C ALA A 254 10.61 -25.19 21.75
N SER A 255 10.27 -23.98 21.29
CA SER A 255 10.74 -23.45 20.00
C SER A 255 12.27 -23.36 19.92
N ASN A 256 12.94 -23.06 21.03
CA ASN A 256 14.40 -23.03 21.07
C ASN A 256 15.04 -24.43 20.98
N GLN A 257 14.42 -25.43 21.58
CA GLN A 257 14.92 -26.81 21.50
C GLN A 257 14.73 -27.42 20.09
N LEU A 258 13.75 -26.94 19.33
CA LEU A 258 13.45 -27.44 17.99
C LEU A 258 14.46 -27.01 16.92
N LYS A 259 15.42 -26.11 17.22
CA LYS A 259 16.48 -25.67 16.29
C LYS A 259 17.32 -26.78 15.69
N GLN A 260 17.39 -27.95 16.34
CA GLN A 260 18.09 -29.13 15.82
C GLN A 260 17.30 -29.89 14.73
N TYR A 261 15.97 -29.66 14.62
CA TYR A 261 15.08 -30.34 13.69
C TYR A 261 14.59 -29.42 12.57
N GLY A 262 14.77 -28.10 12.70
CA GLY A 262 14.39 -27.11 11.72
C GLY A 262 15.32 -25.91 11.73
N SER A 263 15.27 -25.09 10.70
CA SER A 263 16.06 -23.87 10.57
C SER A 263 15.23 -22.63 10.89
N LYS A 264 15.80 -21.68 11.64
CA LYS A 264 15.18 -20.35 11.79
C LYS A 264 15.08 -19.70 10.43
N SER A 265 13.95 -19.10 10.14
CA SER A 265 13.69 -18.40 8.89
C SER A 265 12.86 -17.16 9.13
N THR A 266 13.05 -16.19 8.27
CA THR A 266 12.26 -14.97 8.21
C THR A 266 11.58 -14.92 6.86
N ASN A 267 10.26 -14.83 6.85
CA ASN A 267 9.46 -14.70 5.66
C ASN A 267 8.76 -13.35 5.63
N PHE A 268 8.60 -12.80 4.42
CA PHE A 268 7.84 -11.59 4.16
C PHE A 268 6.57 -11.92 3.39
N ARG A 269 5.51 -11.16 3.64
CA ARG A 269 4.27 -11.24 2.86
C ARG A 269 4.40 -10.51 1.53
N LEU A 270 5.25 -9.47 1.49
CA LEU A 270 5.56 -8.71 0.27
C LEU A 270 6.00 -9.67 -0.84
N ARG A 271 5.49 -9.46 -2.06
CA ARG A 271 5.80 -10.27 -3.24
C ARG A 271 6.44 -9.42 -4.32
N ASN A 272 7.19 -10.07 -5.20
CA ASN A 272 7.72 -9.42 -6.38
C ASN A 272 6.61 -8.70 -7.16
N TRP A 273 6.92 -7.54 -7.66
CA TRP A 273 5.95 -6.68 -8.30
C TRP A 273 5.88 -6.99 -9.80
N GLY A 274 4.81 -7.67 -10.22
CA GLY A 274 4.52 -7.96 -11.63
C GLY A 274 4.12 -6.70 -12.41
N VAL A 275 4.92 -6.32 -13.40
CA VAL A 275 4.78 -5.04 -14.10
C VAL A 275 4.23 -5.16 -15.52
N SER A 276 4.04 -6.35 -16.05
CA SER A 276 3.52 -6.56 -17.42
C SER A 276 2.03 -6.27 -17.52
N ARG A 277 1.62 -5.46 -18.50
CA ARG A 277 0.23 -5.17 -18.82
C ARG A 277 -0.01 -5.29 -20.33
N GLN A 278 -1.09 -6.00 -20.70
CA GLN A 278 -1.47 -6.26 -22.09
C GLN A 278 -2.41 -5.15 -22.57
N ARG A 279 -1.84 -3.97 -22.88
CA ARG A 279 -2.59 -2.78 -23.28
C ARG A 279 -1.99 -2.17 -24.54
N SER A 280 -2.83 -1.48 -25.33
CA SER A 280 -2.40 -0.71 -26.50
C SER A 280 -1.79 0.66 -26.18
N TRP A 281 -1.72 1.03 -24.91
CA TRP A 281 -1.20 2.30 -24.39
C TRP A 281 -0.32 2.08 -23.17
N GLY A 282 0.52 3.05 -22.85
CA GLY A 282 1.49 3.01 -21.78
C GLY A 282 2.92 2.91 -22.29
N ALA A 283 3.89 2.96 -21.39
CA ALA A 283 5.30 2.81 -21.75
C ALA A 283 5.59 1.35 -22.10
N PRO A 284 6.17 1.05 -23.27
CA PRO A 284 6.48 -0.32 -23.67
C PRO A 284 7.65 -0.89 -22.88
N ILE A 285 7.64 -2.19 -22.63
CA ILE A 285 8.75 -2.89 -21.99
C ILE A 285 9.92 -2.99 -22.96
N PRO A 286 11.11 -2.45 -22.63
CA PRO A 286 12.23 -2.31 -23.57
C PRO A 286 13.06 -3.60 -23.68
N MET A 287 12.41 -4.71 -24.06
CA MET A 287 13.03 -6.04 -24.14
C MET A 287 12.66 -6.75 -25.44
N MET A 288 13.58 -7.56 -25.94
CA MET A 288 13.36 -8.52 -27.02
C MET A 288 13.34 -9.93 -26.46
N ILE A 289 12.44 -10.77 -26.93
CA ILE A 289 12.23 -12.13 -26.44
C ILE A 289 12.52 -13.13 -27.58
N ASN A 290 13.34 -14.14 -27.31
CA ASN A 290 13.59 -15.21 -28.25
C ASN A 290 12.31 -15.98 -28.55
N LYS A 291 11.97 -16.10 -29.82
CA LYS A 291 10.73 -16.74 -30.31
C LYS A 291 10.60 -18.20 -29.88
N ASN A 292 11.73 -18.90 -29.74
CA ASN A 292 11.78 -20.33 -29.42
C ASN A 292 12.09 -20.60 -27.94
N ASN A 293 12.63 -19.61 -27.22
CA ASN A 293 12.96 -19.73 -25.79
C ASN A 293 12.57 -18.44 -25.05
N PRO A 294 11.42 -18.39 -24.40
CA PRO A 294 10.93 -17.20 -23.71
C PRO A 294 11.81 -16.68 -22.55
N ASN A 295 12.77 -17.49 -22.09
CA ASN A 295 13.71 -17.10 -21.03
C ASN A 295 15.02 -16.50 -21.60
N ASP A 296 15.24 -16.60 -22.90
CA ASP A 296 16.36 -15.98 -23.62
C ASP A 296 15.90 -14.60 -24.12
N VAL A 297 16.35 -13.55 -23.47
CA VAL A 297 15.89 -12.17 -23.68
C VAL A 297 17.05 -11.21 -23.87
N LEU A 298 16.82 -10.13 -24.62
CA LEU A 298 17.80 -9.07 -24.88
C LEU A 298 17.23 -7.72 -24.47
N PRO A 299 17.90 -6.97 -23.57
CA PRO A 299 17.50 -5.61 -23.23
C PRO A 299 17.84 -4.64 -24.39
N PHE A 300 17.00 -3.63 -24.60
CA PHE A 300 17.24 -2.61 -25.64
C PHE A 300 18.58 -1.86 -25.45
N SER A 301 19.05 -1.73 -24.22
CA SER A 301 20.36 -1.12 -23.93
C SER A 301 21.55 -1.86 -24.56
N ASP A 302 21.37 -3.12 -24.95
CA ASP A 302 22.42 -3.93 -25.60
C ASP A 302 22.27 -3.96 -27.12
N LEU A 303 21.26 -3.26 -27.66
CA LEU A 303 21.00 -3.14 -29.08
C LEU A 303 21.38 -1.73 -29.57
N ASN A 304 21.77 -1.64 -30.84
CA ASN A 304 21.90 -0.34 -31.51
C ASN A 304 20.49 0.25 -31.78
N GLU A 305 20.43 1.56 -32.04
CA GLU A 305 19.18 2.29 -32.29
C GLU A 305 18.32 1.67 -33.41
N ILE A 306 18.95 1.21 -34.48
CA ILE A 306 18.26 0.58 -35.61
C ILE A 306 17.60 -0.74 -35.18
N SER A 307 18.30 -1.55 -34.40
CA SER A 307 17.82 -2.86 -33.95
C SER A 307 16.72 -2.73 -32.89
N SER A 308 16.83 -1.77 -31.97
CA SER A 308 15.82 -1.53 -30.92
C SER A 308 14.46 -1.04 -31.49
N ASN A 309 14.46 -0.45 -32.69
CA ASN A 309 13.25 0.02 -33.36
C ASN A 309 12.55 -1.04 -34.22
N LYS A 310 13.16 -2.23 -34.41
CA LYS A 310 12.56 -3.32 -35.19
C LYS A 310 11.62 -4.17 -34.34
N GLU A 311 10.55 -4.67 -34.95
CA GLU A 311 9.64 -5.64 -34.32
C GLU A 311 10.28 -7.04 -34.19
N GLU A 312 11.22 -7.39 -35.10
CA GLU A 312 11.94 -8.65 -35.12
C GLU A 312 13.40 -8.45 -35.55
N ILE A 313 14.33 -9.13 -34.87
CA ILE A 313 15.75 -9.13 -35.19
C ILE A 313 16.31 -10.55 -35.19
N ASN A 314 17.34 -10.80 -35.97
CA ASN A 314 18.09 -12.06 -35.98
C ASN A 314 19.51 -11.81 -35.43
N ILE A 315 19.87 -12.54 -34.38
CA ILE A 315 21.22 -12.49 -33.77
C ILE A 315 21.64 -13.95 -33.51
N ASP A 316 22.80 -14.34 -34.03
CA ASP A 316 23.37 -15.69 -33.85
C ASP A 316 22.37 -16.81 -34.16
N ASP A 317 21.70 -16.71 -35.30
CA ASP A 317 20.67 -17.64 -35.80
C ASP A 317 19.42 -17.76 -34.90
N LYS A 318 19.26 -16.87 -33.92
CA LYS A 318 18.08 -16.77 -33.06
C LYS A 318 17.22 -15.59 -33.46
N ILE A 319 15.91 -15.83 -33.50
CA ILE A 319 14.92 -14.79 -33.82
C ILE A 319 14.38 -14.22 -32.50
N TYR A 320 14.58 -12.92 -32.31
CA TYR A 320 14.04 -12.18 -31.17
C TYR A 320 12.93 -11.25 -31.64
N ILE A 321 11.81 -11.26 -30.92
CA ILE A 321 10.64 -10.41 -31.16
C ILE A 321 10.50 -9.39 -30.03
N LYS A 322 10.09 -8.19 -30.40
CA LYS A 322 9.81 -7.11 -29.43
C LYS A 322 8.71 -7.51 -28.46
N ASP A 323 8.94 -7.27 -27.17
CA ASP A 323 7.89 -7.46 -26.17
C ASP A 323 6.73 -6.50 -26.47
N LYS A 324 5.50 -7.01 -26.42
CA LYS A 324 4.28 -6.24 -26.71
C LYS A 324 3.60 -5.72 -25.46
N ASP A 325 4.06 -6.15 -24.28
CA ASP A 325 3.53 -5.69 -23.03
C ASP A 325 3.97 -4.25 -22.72
N THR A 326 3.16 -3.55 -21.99
CA THR A 326 3.46 -2.23 -21.43
C THR A 326 3.64 -2.33 -19.92
N PHE A 327 4.32 -1.35 -19.34
CA PHE A 327 4.45 -1.29 -17.90
C PHE A 327 3.13 -1.02 -17.19
N ASP A 328 2.99 -1.55 -15.98
CA ASP A 328 2.12 -0.99 -14.96
C ASP A 328 2.40 0.50 -14.80
N THR A 329 1.37 1.32 -14.75
CA THR A 329 1.51 2.79 -14.64
C THR A 329 2.27 3.24 -13.39
N PHE A 330 2.33 2.41 -12.34
CA PHE A 330 3.11 2.72 -11.16
C PHE A 330 4.63 2.64 -11.39
N VAL A 331 5.11 1.99 -12.46
CA VAL A 331 6.54 1.94 -12.75
C VAL A 331 7.08 3.34 -13.01
N GLU A 332 6.43 4.10 -13.91
CA GLU A 332 6.85 5.46 -14.22
C GLU A 332 6.64 6.40 -13.03
N SER A 333 5.51 6.28 -12.34
CA SER A 333 5.20 7.16 -11.21
C SER A 333 6.11 6.93 -10.00
N SER A 334 6.80 5.78 -9.93
CA SER A 334 7.65 5.46 -8.79
C SER A 334 9.00 6.18 -8.77
N TRP A 335 9.38 6.82 -9.87
CA TRP A 335 10.64 7.57 -9.97
C TRP A 335 10.54 8.89 -10.76
N TYR A 336 9.32 9.29 -11.17
CA TYR A 336 9.08 10.49 -11.97
C TYR A 336 9.67 11.76 -11.33
N PHE A 337 9.63 11.87 -10.00
CA PHE A 337 10.14 13.01 -9.24
C PHE A 337 11.65 13.18 -9.44
N ALA A 338 12.43 12.10 -9.47
CA ALA A 338 13.85 12.14 -9.77
C ALA A 338 14.09 12.54 -11.25
N ARG A 339 13.32 11.98 -12.18
CA ARG A 339 13.43 12.35 -13.60
C ARG A 339 13.03 13.80 -13.86
N PHE A 340 12.05 14.33 -13.14
CA PHE A 340 11.65 15.74 -13.24
C PHE A 340 12.76 16.68 -12.74
N ALA A 341 13.47 16.33 -11.67
CA ALA A 341 14.64 17.08 -11.24
C ALA A 341 15.73 17.14 -12.33
N SER A 342 15.89 16.05 -13.08
CA SER A 342 16.87 15.92 -14.19
C SER A 342 16.25 16.16 -15.57
N TYR A 343 15.21 17.00 -15.72
CA TYR A 343 14.46 17.13 -16.98
C TYR A 343 15.29 17.65 -18.16
N LYS A 344 16.36 18.38 -17.89
CA LYS A 344 17.30 18.91 -18.91
C LYS A 344 18.33 17.90 -19.36
N SER A 345 18.51 16.80 -18.64
CA SER A 345 19.44 15.76 -19.02
C SER A 345 18.93 14.98 -20.22
N HIS A 346 19.70 14.94 -21.31
CA HIS A 346 19.39 14.19 -22.52
C HIS A 346 20.23 12.91 -22.65
N ASP A 347 21.40 12.90 -22.03
CA ASP A 347 22.40 11.82 -22.18
C ASP A 347 22.42 10.85 -20.98
N LYS A 348 21.87 11.28 -19.83
CA LYS A 348 21.84 10.49 -18.60
C LYS A 348 20.41 10.21 -18.16
N ILE A 349 20.21 9.12 -17.45
CA ILE A 349 18.92 8.79 -16.79
C ILE A 349 18.59 9.85 -15.74
N LEU A 350 19.56 10.14 -14.86
CA LEU A 350 19.56 11.21 -13.87
C LEU A 350 20.90 11.94 -13.94
N ASP A 351 20.94 13.18 -13.50
CA ASP A 351 22.12 14.03 -13.36
C ASP A 351 22.20 14.61 -11.93
N ASP A 352 23.23 15.41 -11.67
CA ASP A 352 23.53 15.97 -10.36
C ASP A 352 22.38 16.85 -9.79
N GLU A 353 21.49 17.34 -10.66
CA GLU A 353 20.28 18.07 -10.22
C GLU A 353 19.33 17.16 -9.42
N ALA A 354 19.27 15.86 -9.74
CA ALA A 354 18.46 14.92 -8.94
C ALA A 354 19.00 14.82 -7.51
N ASP A 355 20.31 14.70 -7.32
CA ASP A 355 20.92 14.62 -5.99
C ASP A 355 20.79 15.92 -5.20
N TYR A 356 20.79 17.09 -5.89
CA TYR A 356 20.56 18.38 -5.26
C TYR A 356 19.12 18.56 -4.75
N TRP A 357 18.11 18.11 -5.51
CA TRP A 357 16.70 18.31 -5.19
C TRP A 357 16.06 17.20 -4.35
N LEU A 358 16.72 16.06 -4.20
CA LEU A 358 16.20 14.91 -3.48
C LEU A 358 16.96 14.68 -2.15
N PRO A 359 16.29 14.15 -1.12
CA PRO A 359 14.87 13.76 -1.08
C PRO A 359 13.92 14.96 -1.18
N VAL A 360 12.70 14.76 -1.69
CA VAL A 360 11.65 15.80 -1.76
C VAL A 360 11.28 16.24 -0.34
N ASP A 361 11.33 17.56 -0.07
CA ASP A 361 11.09 18.11 1.27
C ASP A 361 9.67 17.85 1.77
N GLN A 362 8.66 18.07 0.91
CA GLN A 362 7.25 17.87 1.23
C GLN A 362 6.52 17.17 0.09
N TYR A 363 5.97 16.01 0.36
CA TYR A 363 5.16 15.24 -0.60
C TYR A 363 3.70 15.16 -0.15
N ILE A 364 2.76 15.41 -1.06
CA ILE A 364 1.32 15.48 -0.74
C ILE A 364 0.56 14.53 -1.65
N GLY A 365 -0.27 13.66 -1.08
CA GLY A 365 -1.07 12.72 -1.84
C GLY A 365 -2.14 12.02 -1.01
N GLY A 366 -2.92 11.14 -1.64
CA GLY A 366 -3.95 10.35 -0.96
C GLY A 366 -3.36 9.17 -0.18
N ILE A 367 -4.01 8.80 0.92
CA ILE A 367 -3.59 7.68 1.77
C ILE A 367 -3.70 6.33 1.06
N GLU A 368 -4.54 6.22 0.03
CA GLU A 368 -4.70 5.01 -0.80
C GLU A 368 -3.40 4.57 -1.47
N HIS A 369 -2.44 5.48 -1.61
CA HIS A 369 -1.12 5.19 -2.18
C HIS A 369 -0.10 4.65 -1.18
N ALA A 370 -0.45 4.50 0.09
CA ALA A 370 0.47 4.09 1.16
C ALA A 370 1.25 2.81 0.83
N ILE A 371 0.57 1.78 0.30
CA ILE A 371 1.13 0.45 -0.03
C ILE A 371 1.36 0.23 -1.53
N LEU A 372 1.12 1.25 -2.36
CA LEU A 372 1.29 1.24 -3.81
C LEU A 372 2.42 2.21 -4.19
N HIS A 373 2.06 3.36 -4.75
CA HIS A 373 3.01 4.38 -5.21
C HIS A 373 4.08 4.74 -4.18
N LEU A 374 3.72 4.95 -2.91
CA LEU A 374 4.70 5.34 -1.88
C LEU A 374 5.69 4.22 -1.55
N LEU A 375 5.23 2.98 -1.47
CA LEU A 375 6.10 1.83 -1.25
C LEU A 375 7.02 1.59 -2.46
N TYR A 376 6.46 1.66 -3.66
CA TYR A 376 7.22 1.49 -4.90
C TYR A 376 8.24 2.61 -5.13
N SER A 377 7.93 3.85 -4.76
CA SER A 377 8.88 4.97 -4.81
C SER A 377 10.07 4.75 -3.88
N ARG A 378 9.85 4.20 -2.68
CA ARG A 378 10.92 3.82 -1.75
C ARG A 378 11.80 2.73 -2.33
N PHE A 379 11.19 1.69 -2.90
CA PHE A 379 11.92 0.64 -3.60
C PHE A 379 12.77 1.18 -4.75
N PHE A 380 12.19 2.04 -5.61
CA PHE A 380 12.93 2.64 -6.73
C PHE A 380 14.09 3.52 -6.27
N CYS A 381 13.92 4.32 -5.19
CA CYS A 381 15.02 5.09 -4.62
C CYS A 381 16.18 4.21 -4.19
N LYS A 382 15.91 3.12 -3.48
CA LYS A 382 16.93 2.16 -3.04
C LYS A 382 17.62 1.50 -4.23
N ALA A 383 16.84 1.03 -5.20
CA ALA A 383 17.37 0.41 -6.41
C ALA A 383 18.22 1.39 -7.27
N MET A 384 17.80 2.66 -7.38
CA MET A 384 18.57 3.69 -8.07
C MET A 384 19.86 4.04 -7.34
N ASN A 385 19.85 4.06 -6.01
CA ASN A 385 21.06 4.23 -5.21
C ASN A 385 22.03 3.08 -5.43
N ASP A 386 21.57 1.84 -5.44
CA ASP A 386 22.41 0.65 -5.70
C ASP A 386 22.97 0.61 -7.12
N LEU A 387 22.33 1.31 -8.06
CA LEU A 387 22.83 1.56 -9.41
C LEU A 387 23.80 2.76 -9.51
N ASN A 388 24.07 3.46 -8.41
CA ASN A 388 24.81 4.73 -8.35
C ASN A 388 24.20 5.82 -9.25
N LEU A 389 22.87 5.86 -9.34
CA LEU A 389 22.13 6.87 -10.09
C LEU A 389 21.58 7.97 -9.19
N LEU A 390 21.52 7.74 -7.87
CA LEU A 390 20.95 8.64 -6.87
C LEU A 390 21.66 8.41 -5.53
N GLU A 391 21.98 9.48 -4.80
CA GLU A 391 22.62 9.38 -3.48
C GLU A 391 21.62 9.02 -2.36
N THR A 392 20.41 9.55 -2.42
CA THR A 392 19.38 9.27 -1.40
C THR A 392 18.78 7.87 -1.54
N ARG A 393 18.43 7.24 -0.40
CA ARG A 393 17.75 5.95 -0.35
C ARG A 393 16.25 6.04 -0.03
N GLU A 394 15.76 7.23 0.35
CA GLU A 394 14.34 7.49 0.60
C GLU A 394 13.86 8.69 -0.20
N PRO A 395 12.67 8.63 -0.83
CA PRO A 395 12.25 9.64 -1.80
C PRO A 395 11.75 10.94 -1.18
N PHE A 396 11.13 10.88 0.01
CA PHE A 396 10.35 11.98 0.59
C PHE A 396 10.67 12.17 2.07
N THR A 397 11.08 13.39 2.46
CA THR A 397 11.36 13.73 3.86
C THR A 397 10.07 13.81 4.68
N ASN A 398 9.10 14.61 4.21
CA ASN A 398 7.81 14.77 4.88
C ASN A 398 6.68 14.35 3.94
N LEU A 399 5.69 13.69 4.51
CA LEU A 399 4.52 13.21 3.79
C LEU A 399 3.23 13.74 4.42
N LEU A 400 2.41 14.42 3.65
CA LEU A 400 1.06 14.79 4.03
C LEU A 400 0.06 13.90 3.26
N CYS A 401 -0.55 12.95 3.96
CA CYS A 401 -1.59 12.11 3.39
C CYS A 401 -2.96 12.74 3.56
N GLN A 402 -3.64 12.98 2.43
CA GLN A 402 -4.99 13.52 2.40
C GLN A 402 -6.01 12.41 2.65
N GLY A 403 -7.03 12.74 3.46
CA GLY A 403 -8.21 11.91 3.63
C GLY A 403 -9.11 11.91 2.39
N MET A 404 -10.08 11.01 2.38
CA MET A 404 -11.02 10.87 1.26
C MET A 404 -12.07 11.98 1.26
N VAL A 405 -12.43 12.48 0.08
CA VAL A 405 -13.59 13.36 -0.09
C VAL A 405 -14.83 12.49 -0.28
N LEU A 406 -15.78 12.61 0.64
CA LEU A 406 -17.02 11.85 0.67
C LEU A 406 -18.20 12.74 0.30
N LYS A 407 -19.24 12.13 -0.24
CA LYS A 407 -20.58 12.73 -0.39
C LYS A 407 -21.62 11.70 0.00
N ASP A 408 -22.51 12.10 0.90
CA ASP A 408 -23.54 11.22 1.47
C ASP A 408 -22.93 9.93 2.06
N GLY A 409 -21.84 10.09 2.85
CA GLY A 409 -21.12 9.02 3.54
C GLY A 409 -20.35 8.05 2.65
N SER A 410 -20.24 8.33 1.34
CA SER A 410 -19.54 7.44 0.40
C SER A 410 -18.55 8.17 -0.48
N LYS A 411 -17.46 7.43 -0.89
CA LYS A 411 -16.47 7.96 -1.84
C LYS A 411 -17.16 8.42 -3.12
N MET A 412 -16.80 9.62 -3.60
CA MET A 412 -17.27 10.13 -4.88
C MET A 412 -16.78 9.25 -6.03
N SER A 413 -17.71 8.83 -6.90
CA SER A 413 -17.37 8.12 -8.13
C SER A 413 -18.37 8.43 -9.25
N LYS A 414 -17.90 8.40 -10.49
CA LYS A 414 -18.77 8.61 -11.67
C LYS A 414 -19.86 7.54 -11.75
N SER A 415 -19.55 6.30 -11.40
CA SER A 415 -20.50 5.18 -11.43
C SER A 415 -21.65 5.33 -10.41
N LYS A 416 -21.42 6.02 -9.28
CA LYS A 416 -22.44 6.31 -8.26
C LYS A 416 -23.19 7.60 -8.54
N GLY A 417 -22.78 8.41 -9.52
CA GLY A 417 -23.43 9.69 -9.84
C GLY A 417 -23.32 10.76 -8.75
N ASN A 418 -22.45 10.56 -7.73
CA ASN A 418 -22.29 11.45 -6.59
C ASN A 418 -21.09 12.40 -6.70
N VAL A 419 -20.53 12.57 -7.91
CA VAL A 419 -19.39 13.47 -8.17
C VAL A 419 -19.87 14.93 -8.16
N ILE A 420 -19.13 15.77 -7.46
CA ILE A 420 -19.31 17.22 -7.47
C ILE A 420 -18.46 17.81 -8.60
N ASN A 421 -19.07 18.66 -9.43
CA ASN A 421 -18.37 19.38 -10.50
C ASN A 421 -17.83 20.72 -9.97
N PRO A 422 -16.51 20.88 -9.78
CA PRO A 422 -15.95 22.12 -9.26
C PRO A 422 -16.23 23.35 -10.14
N LYS A 423 -16.37 23.17 -11.47
CA LYS A 423 -16.59 24.28 -12.40
C LYS A 423 -17.91 25.02 -12.15
N GLU A 424 -18.97 24.28 -11.79
CA GLU A 424 -20.27 24.85 -11.47
C GLU A 424 -20.21 25.66 -10.17
N LEU A 425 -19.56 25.11 -9.16
CA LEU A 425 -19.38 25.76 -7.86
C LEU A 425 -18.50 27.01 -7.96
N ILE A 426 -17.42 26.96 -8.74
CA ILE A 426 -16.55 28.11 -9.00
C ILE A 426 -17.33 29.22 -9.69
N LYS A 427 -18.22 28.88 -10.65
CA LYS A 427 -19.05 29.86 -11.33
C LYS A 427 -20.05 30.55 -10.38
N GLU A 428 -20.58 29.81 -9.40
CA GLU A 428 -21.59 30.32 -8.46
C GLU A 428 -20.96 31.07 -7.26
N PHE A 429 -19.90 30.51 -6.65
CA PHE A 429 -19.34 31.00 -5.39
C PHE A 429 -17.93 31.60 -5.53
N GLY A 430 -17.28 31.47 -6.67
CA GLY A 430 -15.88 31.84 -6.86
C GLY A 430 -14.89 30.77 -6.40
N SER A 431 -13.68 30.81 -6.95
CA SER A 431 -12.61 29.85 -6.63
C SER A 431 -12.17 29.91 -5.16
N ASP A 432 -12.11 31.12 -4.58
CA ASP A 432 -11.65 31.32 -3.20
C ASP A 432 -12.58 30.66 -2.18
N ALA A 433 -13.91 30.73 -2.38
CA ALA A 433 -14.88 30.09 -1.50
C ALA A 433 -14.78 28.55 -1.55
N VAL A 434 -14.59 27.98 -2.75
CA VAL A 434 -14.44 26.53 -2.92
C VAL A 434 -13.13 26.04 -2.28
N ARG A 435 -12.02 26.75 -2.47
CA ARG A 435 -10.71 26.42 -1.89
C ARG A 435 -10.74 26.56 -0.37
N MET A 436 -11.26 27.67 0.15
CA MET A 436 -11.40 27.89 1.58
C MET A 436 -12.24 26.81 2.24
N PHE A 437 -13.37 26.43 1.65
CA PHE A 437 -14.19 25.32 2.16
C PHE A 437 -13.41 24.02 2.21
N SER A 438 -12.69 23.66 1.15
CA SER A 438 -11.92 22.42 1.06
C SER A 438 -10.82 22.34 2.15
N MET A 439 -10.24 23.47 2.55
CA MET A 439 -9.23 23.54 3.60
C MET A 439 -9.82 23.64 5.01
N PHE A 440 -11.03 24.21 5.13
CA PHE A 440 -11.69 24.45 6.41
C PHE A 440 -12.48 23.26 6.94
N ALA A 441 -13.08 22.45 6.04
CA ALA A 441 -14.08 21.46 6.41
C ALA A 441 -13.53 20.29 7.24
N ALA A 442 -12.23 19.95 7.07
CA ALA A 442 -11.55 18.91 7.86
C ALA A 442 -10.03 19.12 7.87
N PRO A 443 -9.32 18.58 8.88
CA PRO A 443 -7.87 18.43 8.80
C PRO A 443 -7.48 17.64 7.55
N PRO A 444 -6.36 17.96 6.88
CA PRO A 444 -5.97 17.29 5.62
C PRO A 444 -5.91 15.77 5.71
N SER A 445 -5.51 15.21 6.85
CA SER A 445 -5.40 13.76 7.07
C SER A 445 -6.72 13.05 7.35
N GLN A 446 -7.83 13.78 7.52
CA GLN A 446 -9.15 13.21 7.78
C GLN A 446 -10.04 13.26 6.54
N SER A 447 -11.01 12.35 6.48
CA SER A 447 -12.03 12.39 5.44
C SER A 447 -12.88 13.63 5.54
N LEU A 448 -13.12 14.28 4.41
CA LEU A 448 -13.95 15.47 4.26
C LEU A 448 -15.32 15.03 3.73
N GLU A 449 -16.38 15.31 4.50
CA GLU A 449 -17.76 15.18 4.00
C GLU A 449 -18.16 16.47 3.27
N TRP A 450 -18.56 16.36 2.02
CA TRP A 450 -18.94 17.51 1.21
C TRP A 450 -20.24 18.13 1.71
N SER A 451 -20.23 19.45 1.95
CA SER A 451 -21.39 20.22 2.41
C SER A 451 -21.58 21.50 1.60
N ASN A 452 -22.71 21.60 0.92
CA ASN A 452 -23.08 22.83 0.20
C ASN A 452 -23.31 24.01 1.15
N ASP A 453 -23.82 23.75 2.36
CA ASP A 453 -24.05 24.81 3.36
C ASP A 453 -22.73 25.31 3.96
N GLY A 454 -21.75 24.42 4.13
CA GLY A 454 -20.39 24.80 4.50
C GLY A 454 -19.73 25.69 3.46
N LEU A 455 -19.93 25.39 2.18
CA LEU A 455 -19.46 26.24 1.07
C LEU A 455 -20.12 27.62 1.07
N LYS A 456 -21.44 27.70 1.26
CA LYS A 456 -22.15 28.97 1.41
C LYS A 456 -21.66 29.77 2.62
N GLY A 457 -21.31 29.09 3.72
CA GLY A 457 -20.70 29.70 4.90
C GLY A 457 -19.35 30.34 4.59
N SER A 458 -18.49 29.64 3.86
CA SER A 458 -17.21 30.15 3.38
C SER A 458 -17.35 31.37 2.48
N PHE A 459 -18.30 31.33 1.53
CA PHE A 459 -18.60 32.47 0.66
C PHE A 459 -19.09 33.71 1.44
N LYS A 460 -20.01 33.52 2.41
CA LYS A 460 -20.48 34.61 3.27
C LYS A 460 -19.34 35.23 4.08
N PHE A 461 -18.43 34.41 4.61
CA PHE A 461 -17.28 34.91 5.36
C PHE A 461 -16.32 35.73 4.49
N LEU A 462 -16.01 35.28 3.28
CA LEU A 462 -15.18 36.03 2.35
C LEU A 462 -15.80 37.37 1.96
N ASN A 463 -17.12 37.41 1.74
CA ASN A 463 -17.83 38.67 1.51
C ASN A 463 -17.78 39.61 2.74
N LYS A 464 -17.86 39.06 3.97
CA LYS A 464 -17.69 39.86 5.20
C LYS A 464 -16.29 40.50 5.25
N LEU A 465 -15.26 39.73 4.97
CA LEU A 465 -13.87 40.22 4.91
C LEU A 465 -13.69 41.27 3.82
N TRP A 466 -14.26 41.05 2.65
CA TRP A 466 -14.24 42.02 1.56
C TRP A 466 -14.88 43.35 1.95
N ASN A 467 -16.10 43.32 2.50
CA ASN A 467 -16.81 44.51 2.96
C ASN A 467 -16.04 45.24 4.06
N LEU A 468 -15.42 44.52 5.00
CA LEU A 468 -14.57 45.09 6.02
C LEU A 468 -13.40 45.90 5.42
N THR A 469 -12.82 45.40 4.34
CA THR A 469 -11.73 46.07 3.63
C THR A 469 -12.14 47.44 3.08
N PHE A 470 -13.36 47.54 2.51
CA PHE A 470 -13.91 48.79 2.01
C PHE A 470 -14.22 49.78 3.16
N LEU A 471 -14.87 49.29 4.21
CA LEU A 471 -15.14 50.14 5.40
C LEU A 471 -13.87 50.75 5.98
N ILE A 472 -12.80 49.99 6.07
CA ILE A 472 -11.51 50.50 6.61
C ILE A 472 -10.86 51.51 5.65
N LYS A 473 -10.99 51.30 4.34
CA LYS A 473 -10.44 52.20 3.32
C LYS A 473 -11.14 53.57 3.34
N GLU A 474 -12.41 53.63 3.63
CA GLU A 474 -13.25 54.83 3.60
C GLU A 474 -13.30 55.58 4.96
N GLN A 475 -12.70 55.03 6.05
CA GLN A 475 -12.70 55.64 7.36
C GLN A 475 -11.89 56.93 7.40
N GLU A 476 -12.45 57.97 8.06
CA GLU A 476 -11.73 59.18 8.43
C GLU A 476 -10.82 58.90 9.64
N ILE A 477 -9.51 59.20 9.51
CA ILE A 477 -8.51 58.95 10.53
C ILE A 477 -8.41 60.17 11.43
N LEU A 478 -8.71 60.01 12.73
CA LEU A 478 -8.58 61.02 13.76
C LEU A 478 -7.23 60.93 14.44
N ASP A 479 -6.70 62.08 14.83
CA ASP A 479 -5.45 62.21 15.62
C ASP A 479 -5.75 62.20 17.12
N ALA A 480 -6.52 61.21 17.58
CA ALA A 480 -6.94 61.04 18.98
C ALA A 480 -6.39 59.73 19.56
N LYS A 481 -6.12 59.72 20.89
CA LYS A 481 -5.74 58.50 21.61
C LYS A 481 -6.97 57.83 22.21
N ASP A 482 -7.06 56.49 22.08
CA ASP A 482 -8.12 55.66 22.61
C ASP A 482 -7.45 54.44 23.30
N GLU A 483 -7.66 54.27 24.61
CA GLU A 483 -6.77 53.40 25.40
C GLU A 483 -7.30 51.96 25.66
N GLU A 484 -8.59 51.75 25.83
CA GLU A 484 -9.07 50.52 26.50
C GLU A 484 -9.42 49.34 25.58
N ILE A 485 -9.96 49.58 24.40
CA ILE A 485 -10.40 48.48 23.49
C ILE A 485 -9.31 48.04 22.52
N PHE A 486 -8.28 48.85 22.45
CA PHE A 486 -7.13 48.69 21.60
C PHE A 486 -6.25 47.50 22.01
N GLU A 487 -6.06 47.31 23.30
CA GLU A 487 -5.17 46.30 23.85
C GLU A 487 -5.71 44.89 23.64
N GLU A 488 -7.00 44.66 23.91
CA GLU A 488 -7.65 43.34 23.72
C GLU A 488 -7.63 42.87 22.27
N LEU A 489 -7.93 43.76 21.31
CA LEU A 489 -7.90 43.43 19.89
C LEU A 489 -6.48 43.15 19.39
N ASN A 490 -5.49 43.93 19.90
CA ASN A 490 -4.09 43.72 19.58
C ASN A 490 -3.56 42.39 20.15
N VAL A 491 -3.96 42.04 21.38
CA VAL A 491 -3.66 40.75 22.00
C VAL A 491 -4.26 39.60 21.17
N LYS A 492 -5.56 39.70 20.80
CA LYS A 492 -6.22 38.68 19.98
C LYS A 492 -5.56 38.53 18.61
N LEU A 493 -5.16 39.64 17.96
CA LEU A 493 -4.41 39.62 16.71
C LEU A 493 -3.09 38.84 16.84
N ASN A 494 -2.29 39.16 17.84
CA ASN A 494 -0.99 38.51 18.04
C ASN A 494 -1.13 37.02 18.41
N GLN A 495 -2.12 36.67 19.21
CA GLN A 495 -2.46 35.28 19.50
C GLN A 495 -2.85 34.51 18.23
N THR A 496 -3.65 35.15 17.37
CA THR A 496 -4.06 34.57 16.09
C THR A 496 -2.87 34.36 15.16
N VAL A 497 -1.99 35.38 15.02
CA VAL A 497 -0.77 35.25 14.21
C VAL A 497 0.06 34.07 14.69
N LYS A 498 0.36 33.99 16.00
CA LYS A 498 1.13 32.89 16.58
C LYS A 498 0.50 31.53 16.29
N LYS A 499 -0.83 31.41 16.47
CA LYS A 499 -1.54 30.15 16.24
C LYS A 499 -1.55 29.76 14.77
N VAL A 500 -1.83 30.70 13.89
CA VAL A 500 -1.84 30.46 12.44
C VAL A 500 -0.46 30.04 11.93
N THR A 501 0.60 30.72 12.41
CA THR A 501 1.98 30.34 12.08
C THR A 501 2.28 28.90 12.50
N ASP A 502 1.96 28.50 13.75
CA ASP A 502 2.15 27.13 14.22
C ASP A 502 1.30 26.10 13.43
N ASP A 503 0.07 26.47 13.12
CA ASP A 503 -0.85 25.61 12.36
C ASP A 503 -0.35 25.36 10.92
N PHE A 504 0.30 26.34 10.26
CA PHE A 504 0.87 26.18 8.92
C PHE A 504 2.26 25.51 8.93
N GLU A 505 3.18 26.00 9.75
CA GLU A 505 4.58 25.56 9.69
C GLU A 505 4.79 24.17 10.29
N ARG A 506 4.13 23.87 11.41
CA ARG A 506 4.39 22.66 12.18
C ARG A 506 3.26 21.64 12.11
N ARG A 507 2.01 22.08 12.28
CA ARG A 507 0.85 21.18 12.45
C ARG A 507 0.17 20.82 11.13
N GLN A 508 0.34 21.63 10.09
CA GLN A 508 -0.38 21.53 8.82
C GLN A 508 -1.91 21.40 9.00
N SER A 509 -2.45 22.14 9.99
CA SER A 509 -3.87 22.12 10.38
C SER A 509 -4.58 23.35 9.81
N PHE A 510 -4.86 23.35 8.52
CA PHE A 510 -5.42 24.51 7.82
C PHE A 510 -6.83 24.89 8.31
N ASN A 511 -7.63 23.92 8.73
CA ASN A 511 -8.97 24.14 9.28
C ASN A 511 -8.93 24.97 10.58
N THR A 512 -7.95 24.71 11.48
CA THR A 512 -7.80 25.46 12.72
C THR A 512 -7.22 26.86 12.48
N ALA A 513 -6.32 27.02 11.51
CA ALA A 513 -5.81 28.32 11.08
C ALA A 513 -6.95 29.21 10.55
N ILE A 514 -7.78 28.69 9.64
CA ILE A 514 -8.96 29.40 9.08
C ILE A 514 -9.94 29.75 10.19
N SER A 515 -10.25 28.81 11.10
CA SER A 515 -11.13 29.06 12.26
C SER A 515 -10.61 30.22 13.11
N SER A 516 -9.31 30.28 13.38
CA SER A 516 -8.68 31.35 14.17
C SER A 516 -8.80 32.71 13.49
N VAL A 517 -8.67 32.78 12.16
CA VAL A 517 -8.90 34.00 11.40
C VAL A 517 -10.37 34.40 11.44
N MET A 518 -11.30 33.45 11.31
CA MET A 518 -12.74 33.71 11.45
C MET A 518 -13.09 34.28 12.83
N GLU A 519 -12.54 33.70 13.90
CA GLU A 519 -12.70 34.20 15.27
C GLU A 519 -12.17 35.64 15.42
N LEU A 520 -11.00 35.92 14.86
CA LEU A 520 -10.41 37.27 14.90
C LEU A 520 -11.32 38.30 14.21
N ILE A 521 -11.84 37.99 13.01
CA ILE A 521 -12.76 38.88 12.29
C ILE A 521 -14.08 39.07 13.06
N ASN A 522 -14.58 38.03 13.74
CA ASN A 522 -15.80 38.13 14.53
C ASN A 522 -15.58 38.85 15.88
N PHE A 523 -14.36 38.93 16.35
CA PHE A 523 -14.00 39.63 17.58
C PHE A 523 -13.93 41.16 17.41
N ILE A 524 -13.91 41.69 16.18
CA ILE A 524 -13.88 43.12 15.91
C ILE A 524 -15.20 43.74 16.40
N PRO A 525 -15.16 44.65 17.42
CA PRO A 525 -16.34 45.32 17.92
C PRO A 525 -16.99 46.23 16.87
N GLU A 526 -18.32 46.35 16.84
CA GLU A 526 -19.04 47.20 15.87
C GLU A 526 -18.57 48.66 15.91
N LYS A 527 -18.26 49.17 17.07
CA LYS A 527 -17.72 50.54 17.23
C LYS A 527 -16.39 50.79 16.53
N PHE A 528 -15.62 49.73 16.17
CA PHE A 528 -14.42 49.85 15.34
C PHE A 528 -14.74 50.04 13.87
N LEU A 529 -15.96 49.74 13.47
CA LEU A 529 -16.43 49.86 12.10
C LEU A 529 -17.11 51.19 11.83
N GLU A 530 -17.08 52.13 12.82
CA GLU A 530 -17.54 53.50 12.66
C GLU A 530 -16.63 54.27 11.65
N THR A 531 -17.21 55.29 11.02
CA THR A 531 -16.55 56.05 9.95
C THR A 531 -15.34 56.88 10.41
N LYS A 532 -15.13 57.01 11.72
CA LYS A 532 -14.02 57.75 12.33
C LYS A 532 -13.22 56.88 13.27
N VAL A 533 -11.95 56.65 12.98
CA VAL A 533 -11.04 55.84 13.80
C VAL A 533 -9.71 56.54 14.03
N THR A 534 -9.01 56.19 15.14
CA THR A 534 -7.67 56.68 15.39
C THR A 534 -6.62 56.04 14.46
N LYS A 535 -5.44 56.64 14.30
CA LYS A 535 -4.34 56.10 13.51
C LYS A 535 -3.96 54.67 13.96
N GLU A 536 -3.92 54.44 15.26
CA GLU A 536 -3.59 53.15 15.85
C GLU A 536 -4.67 52.08 15.54
N LYS A 537 -5.94 52.39 15.72
CA LYS A 537 -7.05 51.51 15.37
C LYS A 537 -7.01 51.12 13.89
N ASN A 538 -6.79 52.09 13.01
CA ASN A 538 -6.68 51.84 11.58
C ASN A 538 -5.49 50.91 11.26
N LYS A 539 -4.36 51.07 11.93
CA LYS A 539 -3.18 50.21 11.79
C LYS A 539 -3.52 48.76 12.18
N ILE A 540 -4.19 48.54 13.32
CA ILE A 540 -4.59 47.18 13.75
C ILE A 540 -5.57 46.54 12.77
N LEU A 541 -6.60 47.28 12.33
CA LEU A 541 -7.57 46.79 11.37
C LEU A 541 -6.90 46.39 10.04
N ARG A 542 -5.95 47.19 9.56
CA ARG A 542 -5.13 46.85 8.40
C ARG A 542 -4.29 45.57 8.61
N ASN A 543 -3.67 45.43 9.79
CA ASN A 543 -2.93 44.20 10.11
C ASN A 543 -3.83 42.97 10.15
N ILE A 544 -5.05 43.08 10.71
CA ILE A 544 -6.04 41.99 10.71
C ILE A 544 -6.40 41.60 9.28
N ILE A 545 -6.66 42.56 8.39
CA ILE A 545 -6.95 42.28 6.97
C ILE A 545 -5.75 41.62 6.31
N THR A 546 -4.53 42.14 6.54
CA THR A 546 -3.31 41.58 5.95
C THR A 546 -3.11 40.12 6.34
N VAL A 547 -3.20 39.82 7.65
CA VAL A 547 -3.14 38.43 8.14
C VAL A 547 -4.21 37.55 7.52
N SER A 548 -5.47 38.03 7.51
CA SER A 548 -6.58 37.28 6.96
C SER A 548 -6.42 37.03 5.44
N TYR A 549 -5.98 38.06 4.72
CA TYR A 549 -5.78 37.96 3.28
C TYR A 549 -4.63 37.03 2.91
N THR A 550 -3.49 37.12 3.62
CA THR A 550 -2.33 36.25 3.37
C THR A 550 -2.65 34.76 3.51
N HIS A 551 -3.51 34.40 4.47
CA HIS A 551 -3.79 33.00 4.79
C HIS A 551 -5.06 32.44 4.17
N LEU A 552 -5.97 33.26 3.65
CA LEU A 552 -7.25 32.82 3.09
C LEU A 552 -7.35 32.92 1.57
N ARG A 553 -6.52 33.76 0.93
CA ARG A 553 -6.55 33.94 -0.51
C ARG A 553 -5.52 33.07 -1.22
N ALA A 554 -5.92 32.50 -2.36
CA ALA A 554 -4.97 31.94 -3.28
C ALA A 554 -4.09 33.06 -3.87
N HIS A 555 -2.78 32.86 -3.89
CA HIS A 555 -1.90 33.70 -4.69
C HIS A 555 -2.24 33.44 -6.17
N GLU A 556 -3.04 34.31 -6.76
CA GLU A 556 -3.09 34.41 -8.20
C GLU A 556 -1.76 35.02 -8.63
N THR A 557 -0.91 34.22 -9.24
CA THR A 557 0.17 34.72 -10.07
C THR A 557 -0.49 35.30 -11.32
N SER A 558 -0.78 36.58 -11.30
CA SER A 558 -1.09 37.37 -12.49
C SER A 558 0.18 37.64 -13.24
#